data_67bd7e9d1f212c640b7d7cef9e949dc1
#
_entry.id   67bd7e9d1f212c640b7d7cef9e949dc1
#
_cell.length_a   1.000
_cell.length_b   1.000
_cell.length_c   1.000
_cell.angle_alpha   90.00
_cell.angle_beta   90.00
_cell.angle_gamma   90.00
#
_symmetry.space_group_name_H-M   'P 1'
#
loop_
_entity.id
_entity.type
_entity.pdbx_description
1 polymer ?
#
loop_
_entity_poly.entity_id
_entity_poly.type
_entity_poly.pdbx_seq_one_letter_code
_entity_poly.pdbx_strand_id
1 'polypeptide(L)'
;LLAGALAGTAALYVNRGGPVHGEAETAATGAAPECPVNPAHAEAISAAAVGDVAAMLAAKPSKQLSGLAFKGPYGKALSIGDFKGRTVLLNLWATWCVPCREEMPALDALQAKAGDASFEVVAVNVDAGEDQGKRQRFLTETGIRSLKDYAEPTMSLFNATKREGLALGLPVTLLIGKDGCLLSAMNGPANWAGADALKLIETAKGL
;
A
#
# COMPACT_ATOMS: atom_id res chain seq x y z
N LEU A 1 76.64 24.65 -24.82
CA LEU A 1 76.55 24.87 -26.27
C LEU A 1 75.84 23.73 -26.96
N LEU A 2 74.60 23.88 -27.32
CA LEU A 2 73.94 23.49 -28.54
C LEU A 2 72.43 23.53 -28.34
N ALA A 3 71.80 24.45 -29.02
CA ALA A 3 70.35 24.61 -29.09
C ALA A 3 69.78 23.53 -29.98
N GLY A 4 68.65 22.95 -29.55
CA GLY A 4 67.84 22.05 -30.36
C GLY A 4 66.40 22.53 -30.33
N ALA A 5 66.00 23.19 -31.41
CA ALA A 5 64.58 23.54 -31.67
C ALA A 5 63.83 22.33 -32.17
N LEU A 6 62.72 21.96 -31.52
CA LEU A 6 61.77 21.00 -32.03
C LEU A 6 60.47 21.74 -32.36
N ALA A 7 60.19 21.82 -33.68
CA ALA A 7 58.95 22.31 -34.26
C ALA A 7 57.84 21.26 -34.04
N GLY A 8 56.83 21.60 -33.26
CA GLY A 8 55.61 20.79 -33.11
C GLY A 8 54.54 21.20 -34.14
N THR A 9 54.20 20.30 -35.03
CA THR A 9 53.13 20.48 -36.01
C THR A 9 51.77 20.28 -35.30
N ALA A 10 50.96 21.34 -35.26
CA ALA A 10 49.59 21.27 -34.84
C ALA A 10 48.73 20.61 -35.94
N ALA A 11 48.22 19.42 -35.67
CA ALA A 11 47.22 18.79 -36.51
C ALA A 11 45.82 19.32 -36.11
N LEU A 12 45.24 20.09 -37.01
CA LEU A 12 43.85 20.53 -36.93
C LEU A 12 42.94 19.36 -37.26
N TYR A 13 42.29 18.80 -36.21
CA TYR A 13 41.21 17.83 -36.36
C TYR A 13 39.92 18.57 -36.72
N VAL A 14 39.55 18.55 -37.99
CA VAL A 14 38.25 19.04 -38.45
C VAL A 14 37.21 17.98 -38.14
N ASN A 15 36.48 18.20 -37.08
CA ASN A 15 35.33 17.37 -36.71
C ASN A 15 34.16 17.70 -37.63
N ARG A 16 33.90 16.83 -38.65
CA ARG A 16 32.69 16.90 -39.47
C ARG A 16 31.52 16.39 -38.62
N GLY A 17 30.72 17.31 -38.09
CA GLY A 17 29.47 17.02 -37.45
C GLY A 17 28.47 16.44 -38.44
N GLY A 18 28.12 15.15 -38.26
CA GLY A 18 26.88 14.58 -38.77
C GLY A 18 25.72 14.90 -37.84
N PRO A 19 24.48 15.04 -38.35
CA PRO A 19 23.33 15.25 -37.48
C PRO A 19 23.05 13.98 -36.70
N VAL A 20 23.39 13.98 -35.41
CA VAL A 20 22.89 12.99 -34.43
C VAL A 20 21.45 13.38 -34.09
N HIS A 21 20.50 12.71 -34.75
CA HIS A 21 19.15 12.63 -34.23
C HIS A 21 19.19 11.80 -32.94
N GLY A 22 19.53 12.46 -31.85
CA GLY A 22 19.23 11.96 -30.52
C GLY A 22 17.74 12.22 -30.26
N GLU A 23 16.91 11.22 -30.53
CA GLU A 23 15.62 11.18 -29.88
C GLU A 23 15.89 11.18 -28.37
N ALA A 24 15.69 12.34 -27.75
CA ALA A 24 15.57 12.42 -26.31
C ALA A 24 14.32 11.62 -25.94
N GLU A 25 14.51 10.37 -25.55
CA GLU A 25 13.53 9.65 -24.77
C GLU A 25 13.24 10.51 -23.53
N THR A 26 12.18 11.30 -23.61
CA THR A 26 11.59 11.94 -22.46
C THR A 26 11.12 10.79 -21.57
N ALA A 27 11.97 10.39 -20.62
CA ALA A 27 11.54 9.63 -19.48
C ALA A 27 10.39 10.43 -18.84
N ALA A 28 9.17 9.98 -19.09
CA ALA A 28 8.00 10.48 -18.41
C ALA A 28 8.27 10.23 -16.93
N THR A 29 8.67 11.25 -16.21
CA THR A 29 8.58 11.30 -14.75
C THR A 29 7.10 11.26 -14.43
N GLY A 30 6.53 10.06 -14.42
CA GLY A 30 5.17 9.83 -14.00
C GLY A 30 5.08 10.20 -12.52
N ALA A 31 4.72 11.45 -12.24
CA ALA A 31 4.24 11.80 -10.93
C ALA A 31 3.14 10.79 -10.56
N ALA A 32 3.20 10.23 -9.36
CA ALA A 32 2.13 9.34 -8.90
C ALA A 32 0.80 10.11 -9.07
N PRO A 33 -0.26 9.46 -9.58
CA PRO A 33 -1.53 10.13 -9.81
C PRO A 33 -1.99 10.78 -8.50
N GLU A 34 -2.28 12.07 -8.54
CA GLU A 34 -2.78 12.79 -7.37
C GLU A 34 -4.19 12.30 -7.05
N CYS A 35 -4.46 12.13 -5.75
CA CYS A 35 -5.80 11.78 -5.30
C CYS A 35 -6.71 13.00 -5.37
N PRO A 36 -7.86 12.91 -6.07
CA PRO A 36 -8.79 14.03 -6.15
C PRO A 36 -9.32 14.38 -4.75
N VAL A 37 -9.36 15.68 -4.45
CA VAL A 37 -10.03 16.14 -3.24
C VAL A 37 -11.54 16.02 -3.48
N ASN A 38 -12.19 15.07 -2.83
CA ASN A 38 -13.63 14.87 -2.90
C ASN A 38 -14.27 15.00 -1.51
N PRO A 39 -14.78 16.18 -1.13
CA PRO A 39 -15.40 16.36 0.17
C PRO A 39 -16.59 15.44 0.43
N ALA A 40 -17.36 15.10 -0.61
CA ALA A 40 -18.50 14.20 -0.48
C ALA A 40 -18.09 12.77 -0.11
N HIS A 41 -16.96 12.26 -0.63
CA HIS A 41 -16.41 10.97 -0.20
C HIS A 41 -16.01 11.01 1.29
N ALA A 42 -15.31 12.06 1.71
CA ALA A 42 -14.90 12.22 3.11
C ALA A 42 -16.11 12.32 4.05
N GLU A 43 -17.17 12.99 3.64
CA GLU A 43 -18.43 13.08 4.41
C GLU A 43 -19.14 11.73 4.47
N ALA A 44 -19.29 11.02 3.35
CA ALA A 44 -19.90 9.70 3.29
C ALA A 44 -19.17 8.69 4.19
N ILE A 45 -17.82 8.66 4.14
CA ILE A 45 -17.00 7.81 5.00
C ILE A 45 -17.17 8.20 6.47
N SER A 46 -17.14 9.49 6.82
CA SER A 46 -17.31 9.95 8.20
C SER A 46 -18.71 9.59 8.76
N ALA A 47 -19.74 9.67 7.94
CA ALA A 47 -21.11 9.30 8.34
C ALA A 47 -21.30 7.77 8.49
N ALA A 48 -20.49 6.97 7.80
CA ALA A 48 -20.51 5.51 7.89
C ALA A 48 -19.58 4.97 8.98
N ALA A 49 -18.56 5.71 9.39
CA ALA A 49 -17.59 5.33 10.43
C ALA A 49 -18.18 5.57 11.82
N VAL A 50 -19.03 4.65 12.28
CA VAL A 50 -19.74 4.72 13.56
C VAL A 50 -19.53 3.45 14.39
N GLY A 51 -19.93 3.46 15.66
CA GLY A 51 -19.89 2.29 16.53
C GLY A 51 -18.51 1.64 16.57
N ASP A 52 -18.43 0.36 16.23
CA ASP A 52 -17.19 -0.44 16.27
C ASP A 52 -16.06 0.10 15.39
N VAL A 53 -16.38 0.88 14.36
CA VAL A 53 -15.41 1.45 13.41
C VAL A 53 -15.34 2.99 13.45
N ALA A 54 -15.86 3.61 14.53
CA ALA A 54 -15.88 5.06 14.69
C ALA A 54 -14.48 5.73 14.66
N ALA A 55 -13.43 4.95 14.91
CA ALA A 55 -12.05 5.41 14.82
C ALA A 55 -11.50 5.49 13.38
N MET A 56 -12.25 5.07 12.36
CA MET A 56 -11.91 5.21 10.95
C MET A 56 -12.06 6.66 10.50
N LEU A 57 -11.00 7.46 10.70
CA LEU A 57 -11.00 8.87 10.35
C LEU A 57 -10.84 9.06 8.84
N ALA A 58 -11.76 9.82 8.24
CA ALA A 58 -11.68 10.15 6.82
C ALA A 58 -10.38 10.90 6.48
N ALA A 59 -9.72 10.51 5.39
CA ALA A 59 -8.46 11.10 4.96
C ALA A 59 -8.66 12.52 4.41
N LYS A 60 -7.93 13.49 4.98
CA LYS A 60 -7.95 14.90 4.56
C LYS A 60 -6.54 15.51 4.69
N PRO A 61 -5.76 15.70 3.60
CA PRO A 61 -6.06 15.28 2.21
C PRO A 61 -5.98 13.76 2.02
N SER A 62 -6.59 13.27 0.95
CA SER A 62 -6.39 11.90 0.49
C SER A 62 -4.97 11.73 -0.05
N LYS A 63 -4.42 10.49 0.04
CA LYS A 63 -3.07 10.15 -0.40
C LYS A 63 -3.10 8.97 -1.36
N GLN A 64 -2.27 9.01 -2.40
CA GLN A 64 -2.09 7.88 -3.30
C GLN A 64 -1.23 6.80 -2.64
N LEU A 65 -1.78 5.59 -2.53
CA LEU A 65 -1.13 4.47 -1.85
C LEU A 65 -0.79 3.30 -2.78
N SER A 66 -0.97 3.44 -4.10
CA SER A 66 -0.72 2.37 -5.09
C SER A 66 0.69 1.77 -5.02
N GLY A 67 1.68 2.54 -4.56
CA GLY A 67 3.08 2.10 -4.42
C GLY A 67 3.38 1.27 -3.17
N LEU A 68 2.43 1.06 -2.26
CA LEU A 68 2.65 0.22 -1.08
C LEU A 68 2.81 -1.25 -1.51
N ALA A 69 4.01 -1.79 -1.34
CA ALA A 69 4.41 -3.10 -1.85
C ALA A 69 4.49 -4.16 -0.75
N PHE A 70 4.13 -5.39 -1.09
CA PHE A 70 4.17 -6.56 -0.21
C PHE A 70 4.23 -7.86 -1.03
N LYS A 71 4.33 -8.99 -0.36
CA LYS A 71 4.25 -10.32 -0.98
C LYS A 71 2.84 -10.88 -0.82
N GLY A 72 2.26 -11.37 -1.91
CA GLY A 72 1.01 -12.11 -1.93
C GLY A 72 1.22 -13.62 -1.74
N PRO A 73 0.14 -14.41 -1.96
CA PRO A 73 0.23 -15.87 -1.92
C PRO A 73 1.37 -16.39 -2.78
N TYR A 74 2.06 -17.40 -2.28
CA TYR A 74 3.23 -18.04 -2.92
C TYR A 74 4.41 -17.08 -3.16
N GLY A 75 4.50 -15.99 -2.41
CA GLY A 75 5.60 -15.01 -2.51
C GLY A 75 5.54 -14.07 -3.71
N LYS A 76 4.41 -14.02 -4.43
CA LYS A 76 4.22 -13.10 -5.56
C LYS A 76 4.38 -11.65 -5.11
N ALA A 77 5.27 -10.90 -5.77
CA ALA A 77 5.37 -9.46 -5.54
C ALA A 77 4.08 -8.75 -5.97
N LEU A 78 3.52 -7.96 -5.08
CA LEU A 78 2.30 -7.18 -5.26
C LEU A 78 2.46 -5.78 -4.67
N SER A 79 1.59 -4.90 -5.11
CA SER A 79 1.38 -3.57 -4.53
C SER A 79 -0.11 -3.28 -4.42
N ILE A 80 -0.52 -2.22 -3.74
CA ILE A 80 -1.91 -1.75 -3.75
C ILE A 80 -2.38 -1.43 -5.18
N GLY A 81 -1.48 -1.03 -6.07
CA GLY A 81 -1.79 -0.79 -7.48
C GLY A 81 -2.33 -2.01 -8.24
N ASP A 82 -1.99 -3.24 -7.80
CA ASP A 82 -2.51 -4.48 -8.38
C ASP A 82 -3.99 -4.73 -8.04
N PHE A 83 -4.55 -3.96 -7.12
CA PHE A 83 -5.96 -4.01 -6.72
C PHE A 83 -6.80 -2.90 -7.37
N LYS A 84 -6.27 -2.20 -8.36
CA LYS A 84 -7.02 -1.14 -9.07
C LYS A 84 -8.39 -1.64 -9.53
N GLY A 85 -9.41 -0.82 -9.29
CA GLY A 85 -10.81 -1.19 -9.54
C GLY A 85 -11.50 -1.89 -8.36
N ARG A 86 -10.77 -2.19 -7.28
CA ARG A 86 -11.30 -2.72 -6.03
C ARG A 86 -11.12 -1.74 -4.86
N THR A 87 -12.09 -1.71 -3.98
CA THR A 87 -11.91 -1.15 -2.64
C THR A 87 -11.11 -2.14 -1.80
N VAL A 88 -10.10 -1.66 -1.08
CA VAL A 88 -9.21 -2.49 -0.26
C VAL A 88 -9.28 -2.04 1.19
N LEU A 89 -9.47 -3.00 2.11
CA LEU A 89 -9.20 -2.81 3.53
C LEU A 89 -7.81 -3.38 3.83
N LEU A 90 -6.78 -2.52 3.79
CA LEU A 90 -5.41 -2.90 4.12
C LEU A 90 -5.25 -2.88 5.64
N ASN A 91 -4.96 -4.03 6.23
CA ASN A 91 -4.64 -4.15 7.66
C ASN A 91 -3.20 -4.63 7.82
N LEU A 92 -2.41 -3.94 8.65
CA LEU A 92 -1.05 -4.36 8.99
C LEU A 92 -1.06 -4.99 10.39
N TRP A 93 -0.54 -6.21 10.48
CA TRP A 93 -0.55 -7.01 11.70
C TRP A 93 0.74 -7.79 11.90
N ALA A 94 0.97 -8.28 13.13
CA ALA A 94 2.10 -9.13 13.44
C ALA A 94 1.73 -10.25 14.42
N THR A 95 2.43 -11.38 14.38
CA THR A 95 2.15 -12.52 15.26
C THR A 95 2.44 -12.25 16.75
N TRP A 96 3.28 -11.27 17.05
CA TRP A 96 3.59 -10.81 18.41
C TRP A 96 2.65 -9.71 18.92
N CYS A 97 1.81 -9.15 18.03
CA CYS A 97 0.86 -8.07 18.37
C CYS A 97 -0.45 -8.70 18.90
N VAL A 98 -0.67 -8.65 20.19
CA VAL A 98 -1.86 -9.26 20.84
C VAL A 98 -3.17 -8.72 20.27
N PRO A 99 -3.43 -7.36 20.22
CA PRO A 99 -4.69 -6.86 19.67
C PRO A 99 -4.88 -7.19 18.18
N CYS A 100 -3.78 -7.30 17.40
CA CYS A 100 -3.89 -7.74 16.02
C CYS A 100 -4.42 -9.17 15.91
N ARG A 101 -3.89 -10.08 16.75
CA ARG A 101 -4.31 -11.49 16.78
C ARG A 101 -5.78 -11.63 17.15
N GLU A 102 -6.26 -10.80 18.06
CA GLU A 102 -7.65 -10.80 18.54
C GLU A 102 -8.63 -10.36 17.46
N GLU A 103 -8.25 -9.41 16.60
CA GLU A 103 -9.14 -8.92 15.51
C GLU A 103 -9.12 -9.78 14.23
N MET A 104 -8.10 -10.64 14.01
CA MET A 104 -7.95 -11.43 12.78
C MET A 104 -9.18 -12.28 12.44
N PRO A 105 -9.86 -12.98 13.39
CA PRO A 105 -11.09 -13.71 13.08
C PRO A 105 -12.23 -12.81 12.58
N ALA A 106 -12.31 -11.57 13.09
CA ALA A 106 -13.31 -10.60 12.62
C ALA A 106 -13.00 -10.09 11.20
N LEU A 107 -11.73 -9.88 10.87
CA LEU A 107 -11.29 -9.56 9.50
C LEU A 107 -11.58 -10.72 8.53
N ASP A 108 -11.35 -11.97 8.95
CA ASP A 108 -11.69 -13.16 8.16
C ASP A 108 -13.19 -13.27 7.90
N ALA A 109 -14.01 -13.01 8.91
CA ALA A 109 -15.46 -12.98 8.79
C ALA A 109 -15.94 -11.84 7.88
N LEU A 110 -15.32 -10.65 7.93
CA LEU A 110 -15.60 -9.56 7.00
C LEU A 110 -15.28 -9.96 5.56
N GLN A 111 -14.10 -10.57 5.32
CA GLN A 111 -13.72 -11.08 4.01
C GLN A 111 -14.73 -12.12 3.50
N ALA A 112 -15.16 -13.04 4.35
CA ALA A 112 -16.15 -14.07 3.99
C ALA A 112 -17.52 -13.47 3.59
N LYS A 113 -17.93 -12.38 4.24
CA LYS A 113 -19.24 -11.74 4.03
C LYS A 113 -19.24 -10.71 2.89
N ALA A 114 -18.22 -9.89 2.80
CA ALA A 114 -18.19 -8.72 1.92
C ALA A 114 -17.19 -8.87 0.76
N GLY A 115 -16.27 -9.84 0.83
CA GLY A 115 -15.24 -10.06 -0.18
C GLY A 115 -15.83 -10.53 -1.51
N ASP A 116 -15.53 -9.78 -2.59
CA ASP A 116 -15.98 -10.08 -3.95
C ASP A 116 -15.01 -9.49 -4.99
N ALA A 117 -15.44 -9.36 -6.24
CA ALA A 117 -14.62 -8.75 -7.30
C ALA A 117 -14.35 -7.26 -7.07
N SER A 118 -15.15 -6.58 -6.23
CA SER A 118 -15.06 -5.14 -5.95
C SER A 118 -14.42 -4.79 -4.61
N PHE A 119 -14.22 -5.77 -3.72
CA PHE A 119 -13.67 -5.56 -2.38
C PHE A 119 -12.78 -6.71 -1.92
N GLU A 120 -11.70 -6.39 -1.24
CA GLU A 120 -10.81 -7.37 -0.59
C GLU A 120 -10.23 -6.84 0.71
N VAL A 121 -10.22 -7.69 1.76
CA VAL A 121 -9.41 -7.48 2.97
C VAL A 121 -7.99 -7.98 2.69
N VAL A 122 -7.04 -7.08 2.71
CA VAL A 122 -5.61 -7.35 2.50
C VAL A 122 -4.88 -7.25 3.84
N ALA A 123 -4.90 -8.34 4.62
CA ALA A 123 -4.24 -8.41 5.92
C ALA A 123 -2.76 -8.81 5.73
N VAL A 124 -1.86 -7.81 5.77
CA VAL A 124 -0.42 -8.01 5.53
C VAL A 124 0.30 -8.23 6.85
N ASN A 125 0.90 -9.40 7.01
CA ASN A 125 1.79 -9.68 8.12
C ASN A 125 3.11 -8.93 7.95
N VAL A 126 3.53 -8.19 8.97
CA VAL A 126 4.77 -7.41 8.98
C VAL A 126 5.80 -7.93 10.00
N ASP A 127 5.73 -9.20 10.35
CA ASP A 127 6.80 -9.81 11.17
C ASP A 127 8.15 -9.67 10.47
N ALA A 128 9.15 -9.19 11.20
CA ALA A 128 10.50 -9.11 10.66
C ALA A 128 11.09 -10.51 10.44
N GLY A 129 11.70 -10.71 9.28
CA GLY A 129 12.24 -12.00 8.87
C GLY A 129 11.22 -12.89 8.15
N GLU A 130 11.69 -13.99 7.57
CA GLU A 130 10.86 -14.86 6.71
C GLU A 130 10.34 -16.12 7.45
N ASP A 131 10.02 -16.04 8.74
CA ASP A 131 9.41 -17.17 9.45
C ASP A 131 7.94 -17.36 9.04
N GLN A 132 7.77 -17.91 7.85
CA GLN A 132 6.46 -18.30 7.32
C GLN A 132 5.77 -19.34 8.22
N GLY A 133 6.53 -20.20 8.88
CA GLY A 133 5.99 -21.26 9.72
C GLY A 133 5.22 -20.72 10.93
N LYS A 134 5.71 -19.66 11.57
CA LYS A 134 5.03 -19.02 12.69
C LYS A 134 3.70 -18.38 12.27
N ARG A 135 3.70 -17.67 11.15
CA ARG A 135 2.50 -17.03 10.58
C ARG A 135 1.47 -18.09 10.19
N GLN A 136 1.88 -19.12 9.45
CA GLN A 136 1.00 -20.20 9.02
C GLN A 136 0.38 -20.97 10.19
N ARG A 137 1.16 -21.28 11.23
CA ARG A 137 0.62 -21.88 12.46
C ARG A 137 -0.45 -21.02 13.07
N PHE A 138 -0.21 -19.71 13.24
CA PHE A 138 -1.20 -18.80 13.79
C PHE A 138 -2.49 -18.78 12.97
N LEU A 139 -2.41 -18.63 11.63
CA LEU A 139 -3.59 -18.60 10.75
C LEU A 139 -4.39 -19.91 10.83
N THR A 140 -3.70 -21.06 10.92
CA THR A 140 -4.33 -22.37 11.04
C THR A 140 -5.00 -22.57 12.41
N GLU A 141 -4.29 -22.25 13.50
CA GLU A 141 -4.77 -22.43 14.87
C GLU A 141 -5.97 -21.51 15.18
N THR A 142 -6.03 -20.33 14.58
CA THR A 142 -7.14 -19.38 14.72
C THR A 142 -8.27 -19.59 13.71
N GLY A 143 -8.14 -20.59 12.82
CA GLY A 143 -9.17 -20.96 11.87
C GLY A 143 -9.42 -19.94 10.76
N ILE A 144 -8.42 -19.10 10.42
CA ILE A 144 -8.48 -18.15 9.32
C ILE A 144 -8.55 -18.91 7.98
N ARG A 145 -9.55 -18.63 7.15
CA ARG A 145 -9.85 -19.36 5.90
C ARG A 145 -10.13 -18.49 4.70
N SER A 146 -10.68 -17.29 4.92
CA SER A 146 -11.14 -16.38 3.87
C SER A 146 -10.07 -15.37 3.49
N LEU A 147 -9.19 -15.02 4.44
CA LEU A 147 -8.06 -14.13 4.19
C LEU A 147 -6.98 -14.85 3.39
N LYS A 148 -6.42 -14.17 2.40
CA LYS A 148 -5.22 -14.63 1.69
C LYS A 148 -3.97 -14.36 2.53
N ASP A 149 -2.92 -15.14 2.30
CA ASP A 149 -1.63 -14.97 2.99
C ASP A 149 -0.80 -13.87 2.34
N TYR A 150 -0.82 -12.69 2.94
CA TYR A 150 -0.01 -11.54 2.56
C TYR A 150 1.07 -11.27 3.61
N ALA A 151 2.28 -10.91 3.17
CA ALA A 151 3.39 -10.63 4.07
C ALA A 151 4.35 -9.56 3.53
N GLU A 152 4.96 -8.81 4.44
CA GLU A 152 6.07 -7.90 4.15
C GLU A 152 7.12 -8.03 5.28
N PRO A 153 8.14 -8.90 5.10
CA PRO A 153 9.04 -9.33 6.17
C PRO A 153 10.15 -8.33 6.49
N THR A 154 10.21 -7.17 5.85
CA THR A 154 11.26 -6.15 6.06
C THR A 154 10.81 -4.98 6.91
N MET A 155 9.54 -4.92 7.33
CA MET A 155 8.90 -3.78 7.99
C MET A 155 8.86 -2.51 7.11
N SER A 156 9.23 -2.59 5.83
CA SER A 156 9.27 -1.42 4.94
C SER A 156 7.89 -0.82 4.70
N LEU A 157 6.87 -1.67 4.56
CA LEU A 157 5.47 -1.26 4.42
C LEU A 157 4.98 -0.52 5.67
N PHE A 158 5.21 -1.07 6.86
CA PHE A 158 4.85 -0.41 8.12
C PHE A 158 5.61 0.91 8.30
N ASN A 159 6.91 0.93 7.99
CA ASN A 159 7.71 2.14 8.06
C ASN A 159 7.28 3.20 7.02
N ALA A 160 6.83 2.78 5.83
CA ALA A 160 6.26 3.69 4.84
C ALA A 160 4.97 4.33 5.36
N THR A 161 4.01 3.55 5.87
CA THR A 161 2.77 4.08 6.44
C THR A 161 3.03 4.99 7.65
N LYS A 162 4.06 4.67 8.45
CA LYS A 162 4.48 5.52 9.58
C LYS A 162 5.04 6.87 9.13
N ARG A 163 5.91 6.89 8.10
CA ARG A 163 6.43 8.15 7.53
C ARG A 163 5.33 9.04 6.96
N GLU A 164 4.29 8.44 6.43
CA GLU A 164 3.10 9.15 5.95
C GLU A 164 2.17 9.64 7.08
N GLY A 165 2.49 9.36 8.34
CA GLY A 165 1.68 9.73 9.50
C GLY A 165 0.40 8.89 9.65
N LEU A 166 0.30 7.74 8.96
CA LEU A 166 -0.89 6.88 8.97
C LEU A 166 -0.82 5.81 10.05
N ALA A 167 0.39 5.34 10.41
CA ALA A 167 0.61 4.31 11.42
C ALA A 167 1.28 4.89 12.67
N LEU A 168 0.67 4.71 13.83
CA LEU A 168 1.26 5.00 15.15
C LEU A 168 1.81 3.72 15.80
N GLY A 169 1.16 2.59 15.53
CA GLY A 169 1.46 1.25 16.04
C GLY A 169 0.71 0.19 15.24
N LEU A 170 0.66 -1.04 15.77
CA LEU A 170 -0.12 -2.13 15.21
C LEU A 170 -1.31 -2.47 16.13
N PRO A 171 -2.44 -2.88 15.58
CA PRO A 171 -2.75 -2.88 14.15
C PRO A 171 -2.98 -1.47 13.61
N VAL A 172 -2.75 -1.29 12.30
CA VAL A 172 -3.21 -0.12 11.56
C VAL A 172 -4.03 -0.58 10.36
N THR A 173 -5.17 0.08 10.15
CA THR A 173 -6.08 -0.27 9.06
C THR A 173 -6.32 0.94 8.19
N LEU A 174 -6.15 0.77 6.87
CA LEU A 174 -6.35 1.78 5.85
C LEU A 174 -7.45 1.31 4.89
N LEU A 175 -8.48 2.12 4.71
CA LEU A 175 -9.52 1.90 3.69
C LEU A 175 -9.11 2.67 2.44
N ILE A 176 -8.97 1.96 1.33
CA ILE A 176 -8.40 2.46 0.07
C ILE A 176 -9.44 2.28 -1.03
N GLY A 177 -9.68 3.34 -1.78
CA GLY A 177 -10.63 3.35 -2.89
C GLY A 177 -10.12 2.59 -4.14
N LYS A 178 -11.01 2.42 -5.11
CA LYS A 178 -10.77 1.73 -6.40
C LYS A 178 -9.63 2.35 -7.22
N ASP A 179 -9.33 3.62 -6.98
CA ASP A 179 -8.27 4.40 -7.63
C ASP A 179 -6.91 4.32 -6.90
N GLY A 180 -6.86 3.59 -5.77
CA GLY A 180 -5.67 3.47 -4.91
C GLY A 180 -5.52 4.64 -3.93
N CYS A 181 -6.51 5.53 -3.83
CA CYS A 181 -6.51 6.66 -2.92
C CYS A 181 -7.02 6.28 -1.53
N LEU A 182 -6.37 6.82 -0.50
CA LEU A 182 -6.79 6.63 0.89
C LEU A 182 -8.15 7.29 1.14
N LEU A 183 -9.14 6.53 1.59
CA LEU A 183 -10.44 7.02 2.03
C LEU A 183 -10.46 7.33 3.53
N SER A 184 -9.92 6.41 4.34
CA SER A 184 -9.83 6.56 5.80
C SER A 184 -8.75 5.68 6.39
N ALA A 185 -8.37 6.00 7.65
CA ALA A 185 -7.37 5.28 8.41
C ALA A 185 -7.75 5.20 9.89
N MET A 186 -7.36 4.12 10.56
CA MET A 186 -7.40 4.01 12.01
C MET A 186 -6.20 3.27 12.55
N ASN A 187 -5.87 3.55 13.81
CA ASN A 187 -4.89 2.82 14.60
C ASN A 187 -5.61 2.10 15.75
N GLY A 188 -5.21 0.88 16.03
CA GLY A 188 -5.84 0.01 17.00
C GLY A 188 -6.86 -0.95 16.38
N PRO A 189 -7.34 -1.94 17.20
CA PRO A 189 -8.24 -2.98 16.74
C PRO A 189 -9.68 -2.49 16.65
N ALA A 190 -10.50 -3.21 15.84
CA ALA A 190 -11.94 -3.01 15.76
C ALA A 190 -12.69 -4.33 15.57
N ASN A 191 -14.01 -4.31 15.83
CA ASN A 191 -14.89 -5.43 15.51
C ASN A 191 -15.30 -5.39 14.02
N TRP A 192 -14.47 -5.94 13.17
CA TRP A 192 -14.69 -5.96 11.72
C TRP A 192 -15.85 -6.87 11.28
N ALA A 193 -16.34 -7.77 12.14
CA ALA A 193 -17.47 -8.66 11.85
C ALA A 193 -18.84 -8.00 12.05
N GLY A 194 -18.88 -6.81 12.66
CA GLY A 194 -20.09 -6.07 13.02
C GLY A 194 -20.81 -5.42 11.84
N ALA A 195 -22.04 -5.00 12.08
CA ALA A 195 -22.87 -4.32 11.09
C ALA A 195 -22.29 -2.96 10.66
N ASP A 196 -21.63 -2.26 11.59
CA ASP A 196 -21.03 -0.96 11.32
C ASP A 196 -19.86 -1.07 10.32
N ALA A 197 -19.01 -2.10 10.48
CA ALA A 197 -17.95 -2.40 9.53
C ALA A 197 -18.50 -2.73 8.14
N LEU A 198 -19.53 -3.57 8.05
CA LEU A 198 -20.17 -3.89 6.78
C LEU A 198 -20.75 -2.65 6.10
N LYS A 199 -21.43 -1.77 6.87
CA LYS A 199 -21.98 -0.52 6.35
C LYS A 199 -20.86 0.40 5.81
N LEU A 200 -19.75 0.53 6.53
CA LEU A 200 -18.60 1.32 6.09
C LEU A 200 -18.03 0.79 4.77
N ILE A 201 -17.86 -0.54 4.65
CA ILE A 201 -17.35 -1.17 3.44
C ILE A 201 -18.31 -0.97 2.26
N GLU A 202 -19.61 -1.20 2.43
CA GLU A 202 -20.59 -0.99 1.36
C GLU A 202 -20.65 0.48 0.91
N THR A 203 -20.53 1.42 1.85
CA THR A 203 -20.39 2.85 1.51
C THR A 203 -19.14 3.08 0.66
N ALA A 204 -17.98 2.56 1.06
CA ALA A 204 -16.72 2.74 0.33
C ALA A 204 -16.75 2.08 -1.06
N LYS A 205 -17.41 0.93 -1.21
CA LYS A 205 -17.61 0.27 -2.52
C LYS A 205 -18.46 1.11 -3.48
N GLY A 206 -19.33 1.96 -2.95
CA GLY A 206 -20.18 2.88 -3.73
C GLY A 206 -19.45 4.13 -4.24
N LEU A 207 -18.27 4.43 -3.72
CA LEU A 207 -17.46 5.59 -4.12
C LEU A 207 -16.55 5.24 -5.29
#